data_4416c7e9e5c662dad1b295383a5f0f00
#
_entry.id   4416c7e9e5c662dad1b295383a5f0f00
#
_cell.length_a   1.000
_cell.length_b   1.000
_cell.length_c   1.000
_cell.angle_alpha   90.00
_cell.angle_beta   90.00
_cell.angle_gamma   90.00
#
_symmetry.space_group_name_H-M   'P 1'
#
loop_
_entity.id
_entity.type
_entity.pdbx_description
1 polymer ?
#
loop_
_entity_poly.entity_id
_entity_poly.type
_entity_poly.pdbx_seq_one_letter_code
_entity_poly.pdbx_strand_id
1 'polypeptide(L)'
;AFIGILQSHIITAQLTLYVCLFAALIAFSKLIENKCRRLLAAVKAAVLTVLVNLWFIIPFFDFMRAGVKITGTDFIYWGNTINPPSELFAFLYPVTKGMTRRENMPHSVGLVLFLLLLLFAGFCIQKRKQPISIHERRFYFLGKIGLLFGGIALYLSTCLFPWILFKYVPLLNRIASSIQFPWRLLSIGSAAACITGVAVCLILRRDPKISGKFLFIAVSVCTVFTASVLIDNYVYNAAVFGDIHLSAPVDDPSWVYDGQYSLKSTDIDRLAKRGEVVVPSNSTCQSSEITRSGGTLIVSFSVNAPSSEDYVEVPISWYPHYEATIDGKEVKNEPGDNNVIRVYTEGRHSGTIRVKWKAPIFYRILECISLLVAVGYPLNRKYDFSGRLFQKRRHRKV
;
A
#
# COMPACT_ATOMS: atom_id res chain seq x y z
N ALA A 1 -10.79 8.00 -7.31
CA ALA A 1 -9.64 8.16 -6.39
C ALA A 1 -9.36 6.88 -5.60
N PHE A 2 -10.31 6.35 -4.80
CA PHE A 2 -10.05 5.19 -3.94
C PHE A 2 -9.62 3.94 -4.72
N ILE A 3 -10.17 3.71 -5.91
CA ILE A 3 -9.77 2.62 -6.82
C ILE A 3 -8.27 2.68 -7.11
N GLY A 4 -7.75 3.83 -7.52
CA GLY A 4 -6.33 4.00 -7.81
C GLY A 4 -5.44 3.88 -6.56
N ILE A 5 -5.89 4.37 -5.41
CA ILE A 5 -5.16 4.25 -4.15
C ILE A 5 -5.00 2.77 -3.76
N LEU A 6 -6.06 1.97 -3.90
CA LEU A 6 -6.02 0.54 -3.57
C LEU A 6 -5.00 -0.22 -4.43
N GLN A 7 -4.88 0.15 -5.70
CA GLN A 7 -3.93 -0.47 -6.64
C GLN A 7 -2.49 0.02 -6.46
N SER A 8 -2.30 1.23 -5.94
CA SER A 8 -0.96 1.81 -5.78
C SER A 8 -0.28 1.35 -4.48
N HIS A 9 -1.01 1.35 -3.36
CA HIS A 9 -0.43 1.01 -2.05
C HIS A 9 -1.51 0.57 -1.06
N ILE A 10 -1.48 -0.71 -0.69
CA ILE A 10 -2.53 -1.34 0.15
C ILE A 10 -2.71 -0.65 1.50
N ILE A 11 -1.61 -0.24 2.16
CA ILE A 11 -1.66 0.41 3.47
C ILE A 11 -2.25 1.82 3.36
N THR A 12 -1.93 2.57 2.31
CA THR A 12 -2.56 3.88 2.05
C THR A 12 -4.05 3.72 1.79
N ALA A 13 -4.47 2.67 1.08
CA ALA A 13 -5.89 2.36 0.91
C ALA A 13 -6.58 2.03 2.23
N GLN A 14 -5.94 1.25 3.10
CA GLN A 14 -6.42 0.92 4.44
C GLN A 14 -6.57 2.18 5.30
N LEU A 15 -5.57 3.05 5.34
CA LEU A 15 -5.62 4.32 6.06
C LEU A 15 -6.75 5.22 5.53
N THR A 16 -6.90 5.29 4.21
CA THR A 16 -7.98 6.06 3.57
C THR A 16 -9.35 5.48 3.94
N LEU A 17 -9.48 4.15 4.01
CA LEU A 17 -10.71 3.49 4.48
C LEU A 17 -11.04 3.87 5.92
N TYR A 18 -10.05 3.88 6.83
CA TYR A 18 -10.25 4.32 8.21
C TYR A 18 -10.74 5.77 8.31
N VAL A 19 -10.15 6.67 7.51
CA VAL A 19 -10.62 8.07 7.42
C VAL A 19 -12.06 8.14 6.91
N CYS A 20 -12.41 7.37 5.87
CA CYS A 20 -13.77 7.33 5.34
C CYS A 20 -14.78 6.79 6.37
N LEU A 21 -14.43 5.73 7.10
CA LEU A 21 -15.28 5.17 8.17
C LEU A 21 -15.46 6.16 9.32
N PHE A 22 -14.40 6.82 9.75
CA PHE A 22 -14.46 7.84 10.79
C PHE A 22 -15.32 9.04 10.36
N ALA A 23 -15.15 9.52 9.12
CA ALA A 23 -15.97 10.57 8.54
C ALA A 23 -17.45 10.15 8.45
N ALA A 24 -17.73 8.89 8.09
CA ALA A 24 -19.08 8.34 8.03
C ALA A 24 -19.73 8.27 9.41
N LEU A 25 -18.98 7.93 10.47
CA LEU A 25 -19.45 7.94 11.85
C LEU A 25 -19.84 9.35 12.29
N ILE A 26 -18.97 10.35 12.05
CA ILE A 26 -19.26 11.76 12.39
C ILE A 26 -20.48 12.27 11.62
N ALA A 27 -20.63 11.89 10.35
CA ALA A 27 -21.72 12.34 9.49
C ALA A 27 -22.92 11.37 9.45
N PHE A 28 -23.00 10.42 10.37
CA PHE A 28 -23.97 9.31 10.30
C PHE A 28 -25.43 9.80 10.18
N SER A 29 -25.84 10.77 11.00
CA SER A 29 -27.18 11.37 10.93
C SER A 29 -27.50 11.93 9.54
N LYS A 30 -26.51 12.57 8.88
CA LYS A 30 -26.66 13.11 7.53
C LYS A 30 -26.67 12.03 6.45
N LEU A 31 -26.05 10.88 6.69
CA LEU A 31 -26.04 9.75 5.74
C LEU A 31 -27.42 9.08 5.66
N ILE A 32 -28.14 9.00 6.79
CA ILE A 32 -29.45 8.37 6.84
C ILE A 32 -30.60 9.31 6.47
N GLU A 33 -30.36 10.63 6.38
CA GLU A 33 -31.34 11.59 5.89
C GLU A 33 -31.85 11.22 4.48
N ASN A 34 -33.03 11.73 4.10
CA ASN A 34 -33.62 11.53 2.78
C ASN A 34 -33.81 10.05 2.40
N LYS A 35 -34.39 9.24 3.30
CA LYS A 35 -34.62 7.80 3.08
C LYS A 35 -33.33 7.05 2.72
N CYS A 36 -32.24 7.35 3.41
CA CYS A 36 -30.94 6.70 3.24
C CYS A 36 -30.33 6.82 1.84
N ARG A 37 -30.74 7.77 0.99
CA ARG A 37 -30.22 7.92 -0.37
C ARG A 37 -28.70 8.11 -0.40
N ARG A 38 -28.15 8.88 0.56
CA ARG A 38 -26.69 9.11 0.66
C ARG A 38 -25.95 7.86 1.08
N LEU A 39 -26.50 7.11 2.03
CA LEU A 39 -25.95 5.82 2.44
C LEU A 39 -25.94 4.84 1.28
N LEU A 40 -27.05 4.73 0.55
CA LEU A 40 -27.14 3.87 -0.63
C LEU A 40 -26.13 4.25 -1.73
N ALA A 41 -25.91 5.56 -1.92
CA ALA A 41 -24.88 6.02 -2.87
C ALA A 41 -23.46 5.65 -2.41
N ALA A 42 -23.16 5.75 -1.11
CA ALA A 42 -21.88 5.34 -0.54
C ALA A 42 -21.67 3.82 -0.66
N VAL A 43 -22.67 3.01 -0.36
CA VAL A 43 -22.63 1.54 -0.55
C VAL A 43 -22.41 1.19 -2.02
N LYS A 44 -23.14 1.83 -2.93
CA LYS A 44 -22.95 1.63 -4.37
C LYS A 44 -21.52 1.95 -4.82
N ALA A 45 -20.95 3.05 -4.32
CA ALA A 45 -19.57 3.43 -4.61
C ALA A 45 -18.58 2.40 -4.05
N ALA A 46 -18.80 1.89 -2.84
CA ALA A 46 -17.98 0.83 -2.24
C ALA A 46 -18.02 -0.46 -3.06
N VAL A 47 -19.22 -0.91 -3.45
CA VAL A 47 -19.40 -2.10 -4.30
C VAL A 47 -18.68 -1.93 -5.64
N LEU A 48 -18.83 -0.78 -6.30
CA LEU A 48 -18.13 -0.50 -7.55
C LEU A 48 -16.60 -0.52 -7.37
N THR A 49 -16.10 0.03 -6.26
CA THR A 49 -14.67 0.00 -5.94
C THR A 49 -14.17 -1.45 -5.80
N VAL A 50 -14.91 -2.30 -5.10
CA VAL A 50 -14.56 -3.73 -4.97
C VAL A 50 -14.59 -4.41 -6.33
N LEU A 51 -15.66 -4.25 -7.11
CA LEU A 51 -15.81 -4.89 -8.42
C LEU A 51 -14.69 -4.53 -9.41
N VAL A 52 -14.29 -3.26 -9.46
CA VAL A 52 -13.19 -2.80 -10.34
C VAL A 52 -11.83 -3.33 -9.86
N ASN A 53 -11.70 -3.69 -8.59
CA ASN A 53 -10.44 -4.15 -8.00
C ASN A 53 -10.43 -5.67 -7.71
N LEU A 54 -11.39 -6.46 -8.18
CA LEU A 54 -11.42 -7.91 -7.94
C LEU A 54 -10.13 -8.60 -8.41
N TRP A 55 -9.57 -8.18 -9.53
CA TRP A 55 -8.32 -8.68 -10.09
C TRP A 55 -7.12 -8.54 -9.16
N PHE A 56 -7.18 -7.59 -8.21
CA PHE A 56 -6.15 -7.36 -7.20
C PHE A 56 -6.55 -7.98 -5.85
N ILE A 57 -7.80 -7.72 -5.41
CA ILE A 57 -8.28 -8.11 -4.08
C ILE A 57 -8.27 -9.63 -3.89
N ILE A 58 -8.75 -10.38 -4.88
CA ILE A 58 -8.87 -11.84 -4.73
C ILE A 58 -7.52 -12.53 -4.73
N PRO A 59 -6.57 -12.27 -5.66
CA PRO A 59 -5.21 -12.79 -5.55
C PRO A 59 -4.53 -12.41 -4.25
N PHE A 60 -4.68 -11.16 -3.80
CA PHE A 60 -4.12 -10.71 -2.53
C PHE A 60 -4.59 -11.55 -1.34
N PHE A 61 -5.89 -11.81 -1.22
CA PHE A 61 -6.42 -12.67 -0.15
C PHE A 61 -6.04 -14.13 -0.32
N ASP A 62 -5.87 -14.62 -1.53
CA ASP A 62 -5.43 -15.98 -1.81
C ASP A 62 -4.00 -16.21 -1.27
N PHE A 63 -3.09 -15.31 -1.57
CA PHE A 63 -1.72 -15.35 -1.01
C PHE A 63 -1.72 -15.17 0.52
N MET A 64 -2.54 -14.27 1.07
CA MET A 64 -2.68 -14.15 2.53
C MET A 64 -3.17 -15.45 3.18
N ARG A 65 -4.16 -16.11 2.57
CA ARG A 65 -4.71 -17.38 3.05
C ARG A 65 -3.66 -18.49 3.02
N ALA A 66 -2.77 -18.48 2.05
CA ALA A 66 -1.63 -19.39 1.98
C ALA A 66 -0.57 -19.11 3.05
N GLY A 67 -0.70 -18.05 3.83
CA GLY A 67 0.20 -17.73 4.94
C GLY A 67 1.32 -16.75 4.59
N VAL A 68 1.23 -16.04 3.46
CA VAL A 68 2.19 -14.98 3.12
C VAL A 68 2.08 -13.82 4.11
N LYS A 69 3.19 -13.40 4.66
CA LYS A 69 3.29 -12.21 5.51
C LYS A 69 3.19 -10.95 4.66
N ILE A 70 2.25 -10.07 4.98
CA ILE A 70 2.14 -8.76 4.35
C ILE A 70 2.95 -7.72 5.13
N THR A 71 2.99 -7.90 6.44
CA THR A 71 3.74 -7.04 7.35
C THR A 71 4.78 -7.86 8.07
N GLY A 72 6.00 -7.35 8.21
CA GLY A 72 7.06 -8.04 8.91
C GLY A 72 6.84 -8.15 10.42
N THR A 73 5.99 -7.30 11.01
CA THR A 73 5.78 -7.25 12.46
C THR A 73 4.34 -7.56 12.82
N ASP A 74 4.16 -8.46 13.79
CA ASP A 74 2.86 -8.71 14.42
C ASP A 74 2.49 -7.62 15.45
N PHE A 75 3.29 -6.57 15.52
CA PHE A 75 3.20 -5.51 16.50
C PHE A 75 3.74 -4.19 15.94
N ILE A 76 3.10 -3.07 16.25
CA ILE A 76 3.60 -1.75 15.90
C ILE A 76 4.96 -1.52 16.57
N TYR A 77 5.98 -1.24 15.78
CA TYR A 77 7.33 -1.08 16.29
C TYR A 77 7.50 0.33 16.91
N TRP A 78 7.57 0.40 18.24
CA TRP A 78 7.52 1.65 19.00
C TRP A 78 8.84 2.41 19.06
N GLY A 79 9.96 1.67 19.14
CA GLY A 79 11.25 2.26 19.50
C GLY A 79 11.80 3.27 18.50
N ASN A 80 11.75 2.94 17.20
CA ASN A 80 12.45 3.69 16.15
C ASN A 80 11.54 4.37 15.13
N THR A 81 10.23 4.40 15.36
CA THR A 81 9.24 4.77 14.33
C THR A 81 8.25 5.83 14.77
N ILE A 82 8.37 6.30 16.02
CA ILE A 82 7.53 7.35 16.57
C ILE A 82 8.24 8.67 16.43
N ASN A 83 7.63 9.64 15.77
CA ASN A 83 8.22 10.94 15.54
C ASN A 83 8.14 11.83 16.79
N PRO A 84 9.22 12.48 17.22
CA PRO A 84 9.09 13.61 18.11
C PRO A 84 8.26 14.71 17.43
N PRO A 85 7.47 15.49 18.18
CA PRO A 85 6.63 16.55 17.60
C PRO A 85 7.41 17.56 16.76
N SER A 86 8.68 17.82 17.09
CA SER A 86 9.57 18.71 16.34
C SER A 86 9.85 18.26 14.91
N GLU A 87 9.80 16.96 14.64
CA GLU A 87 10.00 16.43 13.29
C GLU A 87 8.85 16.75 12.34
N LEU A 88 7.63 16.99 12.84
CA LEU A 88 6.46 17.24 12.01
C LEU A 88 6.60 18.41 11.05
N PHE A 89 7.36 19.43 11.45
CA PHE A 89 7.58 20.66 10.69
C PHE A 89 9.04 20.87 10.32
N ALA A 90 9.90 19.89 10.56
CA ALA A 90 11.30 19.95 10.15
C ALA A 90 11.39 20.10 8.64
N PHE A 91 12.21 21.06 8.17
CA PHE A 91 12.44 21.28 6.76
C PHE A 91 13.93 21.22 6.37
N LEU A 92 14.82 21.27 7.34
CA LEU A 92 16.23 20.98 7.18
C LEU A 92 16.59 19.77 8.03
N TYR A 93 17.13 18.77 7.37
CA TYR A 93 17.67 17.60 8.04
C TYR A 93 19.19 17.62 7.93
N PRO A 94 19.90 17.84 9.03
CA PRO A 94 21.35 17.74 9.00
C PRO A 94 21.73 16.28 8.77
N VAL A 95 22.31 15.99 7.62
CA VAL A 95 22.91 14.68 7.37
C VAL A 95 24.32 14.70 7.91
N THR A 96 24.56 13.99 9.01
CA THR A 96 25.89 13.82 9.58
C THR A 96 26.37 12.40 9.36
N LYS A 97 27.65 12.24 9.06
CA LYS A 97 28.29 10.93 8.87
C LYS A 97 28.11 10.09 10.15
N GLY A 98 27.53 8.90 10.03
CA GLY A 98 27.27 8.01 11.17
C GLY A 98 25.84 8.08 11.73
N MET A 99 24.94 8.87 11.14
CA MET A 99 23.52 8.86 11.50
C MET A 99 22.88 7.52 11.16
N THR A 100 21.93 7.11 12.00
CA THR A 100 21.12 5.93 11.75
C THR A 100 20.20 6.15 10.54
N ARG A 101 19.72 5.06 9.92
CA ARG A 101 18.77 5.12 8.80
C ARG A 101 17.52 5.94 9.12
N ARG A 102 17.10 5.97 10.39
CA ARG A 102 15.98 6.77 10.88
C ARG A 102 16.24 8.27 10.75
N GLU A 103 17.44 8.69 11.13
CA GLU A 103 17.86 10.10 11.10
C GLU A 103 17.97 10.63 9.65
N ASN A 104 18.15 9.72 8.69
CA ASN A 104 18.23 10.03 7.27
C ASN A 104 16.86 10.03 6.55
N MET A 105 15.77 9.67 7.24
CA MET A 105 14.42 9.66 6.69
C MET A 105 13.54 10.68 7.42
N PRO A 106 13.43 11.92 6.93
CA PRO A 106 12.58 12.93 7.54
C PRO A 106 11.11 12.52 7.47
N HIS A 107 10.49 12.34 8.63
CA HIS A 107 9.07 12.05 8.75
C HIS A 107 8.31 13.35 9.06
N SER A 108 8.20 14.23 8.07
CA SER A 108 7.61 15.56 8.21
C SER A 108 6.49 15.78 7.21
N VAL A 109 5.52 16.60 7.56
CA VAL A 109 4.56 17.18 6.60
C VAL A 109 5.14 18.40 5.90
N GLY A 110 6.29 18.88 6.34
CA GLY A 110 6.93 20.09 5.87
C GLY A 110 6.37 21.36 6.52
N LEU A 111 7.27 22.35 6.66
CA LEU A 111 6.96 23.61 7.33
C LEU A 111 5.76 24.34 6.72
N VAL A 112 5.67 24.39 5.39
CA VAL A 112 4.62 25.15 4.69
C VAL A 112 3.23 24.57 4.99
N LEU A 113 3.05 23.25 4.90
CA LEU A 113 1.75 22.62 5.19
C LEU A 113 1.38 22.76 6.67
N PHE A 114 2.35 22.66 7.57
CA PHE A 114 2.13 22.87 8.98
C PHE A 114 1.69 24.30 9.29
N LEU A 115 2.35 25.31 8.70
CA LEU A 115 1.98 26.71 8.86
C LEU A 115 0.58 27.00 8.28
N LEU A 116 0.16 26.35 7.20
CA LEU A 116 -1.19 26.50 6.67
C LEU A 116 -2.27 25.99 7.64
N LEU A 117 -2.01 24.91 8.36
CA LEU A 117 -2.90 24.44 9.43
C LEU A 117 -3.00 25.46 10.57
N LEU A 118 -1.85 26.01 11.02
CA LEU A 118 -1.84 27.03 12.07
C LEU A 118 -2.51 28.34 11.63
N LEU A 119 -2.27 28.79 10.40
CA LEU A 119 -2.91 29.97 9.84
C LEU A 119 -4.41 29.83 9.79
N PHE A 120 -4.91 28.67 9.37
CA PHE A 120 -6.35 28.40 9.35
C PHE A 120 -6.93 28.33 10.77
N ALA A 121 -6.21 27.73 11.72
CA ALA A 121 -6.62 27.74 13.13
C ALA A 121 -6.75 29.19 13.65
N GLY A 122 -5.76 30.05 13.29
CA GLY A 122 -5.82 31.48 13.57
C GLY A 122 -7.07 32.17 12.98
N PHE A 123 -7.42 31.87 11.73
CA PHE A 123 -8.66 32.37 11.12
C PHE A 123 -9.91 31.91 11.88
N CYS A 124 -9.93 30.66 12.33
CA CYS A 124 -11.06 30.14 13.11
C CYS A 124 -11.19 30.87 14.46
N ILE A 125 -10.08 31.18 15.13
CA ILE A 125 -10.05 31.93 16.39
C ILE A 125 -10.53 33.37 16.17
N GLN A 126 -9.98 34.07 15.17
CA GLN A 126 -10.36 35.43 14.83
C GLN A 126 -11.85 35.58 14.50
N LYS A 127 -12.39 34.61 13.73
CA LYS A 127 -13.80 34.63 13.32
C LYS A 127 -14.75 34.03 14.34
N ARG A 128 -14.28 33.57 15.50
CA ARG A 128 -15.13 32.91 16.52
C ARG A 128 -16.30 33.77 16.98
N LYS A 129 -16.12 35.08 17.07
CA LYS A 129 -17.11 36.05 17.53
C LYS A 129 -17.75 36.85 16.37
N GLN A 130 -17.42 36.58 15.12
CA GLN A 130 -17.91 37.30 13.96
C GLN A 130 -18.84 36.41 13.11
N PRO A 131 -19.88 36.97 12.51
CA PRO A 131 -20.73 36.21 11.59
C PRO A 131 -19.91 35.85 10.34
N ILE A 132 -19.89 34.57 10.00
CA ILE A 132 -19.28 34.08 8.75
C ILE A 132 -20.32 34.25 7.64
N SER A 133 -19.96 34.93 6.55
CA SER A 133 -20.85 35.09 5.39
C SER A 133 -21.26 33.72 4.83
N ILE A 134 -22.45 33.63 4.25
CA ILE A 134 -22.99 32.38 3.69
C ILE A 134 -22.05 31.80 2.60
N HIS A 135 -21.35 32.67 1.89
CA HIS A 135 -20.38 32.31 0.85
C HIS A 135 -19.05 31.79 1.39
N GLU A 136 -18.63 32.24 2.59
CA GLU A 136 -17.40 31.77 3.22
C GLU A 136 -17.63 30.49 4.03
N ARG A 137 -18.87 30.22 4.42
CA ARG A 137 -19.22 29.09 5.29
C ARG A 137 -18.72 27.74 4.75
N ARG A 138 -18.75 27.58 3.43
CA ARG A 138 -18.25 26.36 2.76
C ARG A 138 -16.73 26.20 2.91
N PHE A 139 -15.98 27.28 2.80
CA PHE A 139 -14.52 27.27 2.92
C PHE A 139 -14.08 27.03 4.35
N TYR A 140 -14.75 27.68 5.31
CA TYR A 140 -14.52 27.40 6.72
C TYR A 140 -14.89 25.96 7.10
N PHE A 141 -15.94 25.41 6.53
CA PHE A 141 -16.31 24.00 6.73
C PHE A 141 -15.24 23.05 6.17
N LEU A 142 -14.77 23.29 4.95
CA LEU A 142 -13.71 22.49 4.32
C LEU A 142 -12.42 22.56 5.13
N GLY A 143 -11.98 23.76 5.51
CA GLY A 143 -10.78 23.95 6.32
C GLY A 143 -10.88 23.33 7.72
N LYS A 144 -12.06 23.40 8.37
CA LYS A 144 -12.29 22.75 9.68
C LYS A 144 -12.18 21.22 9.58
N ILE A 145 -12.69 20.61 8.50
CA ILE A 145 -12.51 19.19 8.25
C ILE A 145 -11.02 18.86 8.08
N GLY A 146 -10.31 19.62 7.23
CA GLY A 146 -8.88 19.43 7.03
C GLY A 146 -8.09 19.62 8.34
N LEU A 147 -8.38 20.66 9.11
CA LEU A 147 -7.73 20.90 10.41
C LEU A 147 -7.99 19.76 11.41
N LEU A 148 -9.22 19.25 11.48
CA LEU A 148 -9.58 18.14 12.37
C LEU A 148 -8.81 16.86 12.00
N PHE A 149 -8.93 16.42 10.73
CA PHE A 149 -8.26 15.20 10.29
C PHE A 149 -6.73 15.34 10.28
N GLY A 150 -6.23 16.52 9.88
CA GLY A 150 -4.80 16.81 9.92
C GLY A 150 -4.26 16.80 11.34
N GLY A 151 -4.92 17.49 12.27
CA GLY A 151 -4.53 17.53 13.68
C GLY A 151 -4.53 16.15 14.33
N ILE A 152 -5.58 15.33 14.08
CA ILE A 152 -5.65 13.96 14.58
C ILE A 152 -4.51 13.11 13.97
N ALA A 153 -4.30 13.17 12.65
CA ALA A 153 -3.27 12.38 12.00
C ALA A 153 -1.85 12.76 12.46
N LEU A 154 -1.58 14.06 12.62
CA LEU A 154 -0.32 14.55 13.17
C LEU A 154 -0.10 14.10 14.62
N TYR A 155 -1.12 14.21 15.48
CA TYR A 155 -1.05 13.75 16.87
C TYR A 155 -0.77 12.24 16.93
N LEU A 156 -1.51 11.44 16.18
CA LEU A 156 -1.34 9.99 16.12
C LEU A 156 0.03 9.58 15.53
N SER A 157 0.69 10.40 14.74
CA SER A 157 2.01 10.11 14.19
C SER A 157 3.17 10.36 15.16
N THR A 158 2.90 10.99 16.31
CA THR A 158 3.93 11.38 17.28
C THR A 158 4.01 10.46 18.49
N CYS A 159 5.11 10.62 19.25
CA CYS A 159 5.30 9.97 20.55
C CYS A 159 4.34 10.47 21.65
N LEU A 160 3.59 11.55 21.41
CA LEU A 160 2.60 12.06 22.37
C LEU A 160 1.37 11.15 22.47
N PHE A 161 1.08 10.39 21.42
CA PHE A 161 -0.01 9.43 21.45
C PHE A 161 0.44 8.12 22.12
N PRO A 162 -0.26 7.63 23.14
CA PRO A 162 0.17 6.48 23.94
C PRO A 162 -0.15 5.16 23.24
N TRP A 163 0.43 4.92 22.07
CA TRP A 163 0.25 3.70 21.29
C TRP A 163 0.50 2.43 22.10
N ILE A 164 1.44 2.46 23.05
CA ILE A 164 1.82 1.30 23.87
C ILE A 164 0.60 0.69 24.59
N LEU A 165 -0.42 1.50 24.89
CA LEU A 165 -1.64 1.00 25.54
C LEU A 165 -2.42 0.04 24.63
N PHE A 166 -2.28 0.16 23.33
CA PHE A 166 -2.97 -0.72 22.37
C PHE A 166 -2.47 -2.16 22.44
N LYS A 167 -1.24 -2.39 22.91
CA LYS A 167 -0.68 -3.72 23.12
C LYS A 167 -1.58 -4.59 24.00
N TYR A 168 -2.25 -4.00 24.98
CA TYR A 168 -3.05 -4.71 25.96
C TYR A 168 -4.49 -5.00 25.52
N VAL A 169 -4.93 -4.43 24.39
CA VAL A 169 -6.27 -4.63 23.84
C VAL A 169 -6.16 -5.34 22.48
N PRO A 170 -6.47 -6.64 22.38
CA PRO A 170 -6.16 -7.45 21.19
C PRO A 170 -6.68 -6.87 19.87
N LEU A 171 -7.92 -6.32 19.87
CA LEU A 171 -8.50 -5.69 18.67
C LEU A 171 -7.74 -4.42 18.28
N LEU A 172 -7.43 -3.55 19.24
CA LEU A 172 -6.71 -2.31 18.98
C LEU A 172 -5.26 -2.59 18.57
N ASN A 173 -4.62 -3.59 19.20
CA ASN A 173 -3.29 -4.05 18.79
C ASN A 173 -3.28 -4.51 17.33
N ARG A 174 -4.25 -5.33 16.92
CA ARG A 174 -4.35 -5.81 15.54
C ARG A 174 -4.55 -4.66 14.53
N ILE A 175 -5.41 -3.69 14.86
CA ILE A 175 -5.63 -2.51 14.03
C ILE A 175 -4.36 -1.65 13.93
N ALA A 176 -3.72 -1.37 15.07
CA ALA A 176 -2.51 -0.56 15.12
C ALA A 176 -1.34 -1.25 14.39
N SER A 177 -1.14 -2.55 14.62
CA SER A 177 -0.08 -3.33 13.96
C SER A 177 -0.25 -3.39 12.44
N SER A 178 -1.50 -3.35 11.95
CA SER A 178 -1.76 -3.31 10.50
C SER A 178 -1.28 -2.02 9.82
N ILE A 179 -1.13 -0.93 10.58
CA ILE A 179 -0.55 0.34 10.09
C ILE A 179 0.97 0.22 9.96
N GLN A 180 1.60 -0.69 10.68
CA GLN A 180 3.05 -0.95 10.83
C GLN A 180 3.79 0.20 11.53
N PHE A 181 3.69 1.44 11.02
CA PHE A 181 4.45 2.59 11.50
C PHE A 181 3.55 3.81 11.66
N PRO A 182 3.56 4.47 12.84
CA PRO A 182 2.74 5.66 13.08
C PRO A 182 3.00 6.82 12.09
N TRP A 183 4.24 6.99 11.62
CA TRP A 183 4.58 8.03 10.65
C TRP A 183 3.82 7.92 9.31
N ARG A 184 3.26 6.76 8.97
CA ARG A 184 2.41 6.61 7.78
C ARG A 184 1.15 7.47 7.81
N LEU A 185 0.69 7.83 9.01
CA LEU A 185 -0.42 8.77 9.18
C LEU A 185 -0.10 10.18 8.68
N LEU A 186 1.20 10.53 8.50
CA LEU A 186 1.61 11.79 7.89
C LEU A 186 1.08 11.96 6.46
N SER A 187 0.84 10.88 5.72
CA SER A 187 0.21 10.95 4.40
C SER A 187 -1.21 11.53 4.47
N ILE A 188 -1.98 11.14 5.51
CA ILE A 188 -3.29 11.71 5.78
C ILE A 188 -3.16 13.15 6.28
N GLY A 189 -2.18 13.39 7.17
CA GLY A 189 -1.86 14.73 7.68
C GLY A 189 -1.54 15.71 6.56
N SER A 190 -0.71 15.30 5.60
CA SER A 190 -0.35 16.10 4.43
C SER A 190 -1.55 16.38 3.51
N ALA A 191 -2.35 15.35 3.20
CA ALA A 191 -3.55 15.52 2.39
C ALA A 191 -4.56 16.47 3.07
N ALA A 192 -4.78 16.33 4.37
CA ALA A 192 -5.66 17.19 5.16
C ALA A 192 -5.12 18.63 5.24
N ALA A 193 -3.80 18.81 5.37
CA ALA A 193 -3.16 20.13 5.33
C ALA A 193 -3.30 20.80 3.95
N CYS A 194 -3.20 20.04 2.85
CA CYS A 194 -3.49 20.55 1.51
C CYS A 194 -4.94 21.03 1.39
N ILE A 195 -5.92 20.26 1.90
CA ILE A 195 -7.33 20.66 1.92
C ILE A 195 -7.51 21.97 2.72
N THR A 196 -6.85 22.07 3.87
CA THR A 196 -6.86 23.29 4.69
C THR A 196 -6.21 24.45 3.95
N GLY A 197 -5.09 24.22 3.26
CA GLY A 197 -4.40 25.21 2.43
C GLY A 197 -5.28 25.77 1.32
N VAL A 198 -6.03 24.89 0.63
CA VAL A 198 -7.04 25.33 -0.36
C VAL A 198 -8.09 26.23 0.30
N ALA A 199 -8.58 25.87 1.48
CA ALA A 199 -9.54 26.72 2.21
C ALA A 199 -8.96 28.08 2.58
N VAL A 200 -7.69 28.13 3.04
CA VAL A 200 -6.95 29.36 3.32
C VAL A 200 -6.87 30.23 2.06
N CYS A 201 -6.43 29.65 0.94
CA CYS A 201 -6.33 30.36 -0.33
C CYS A 201 -7.67 30.95 -0.80
N LEU A 202 -8.76 30.18 -0.65
CA LEU A 202 -10.10 30.62 -1.04
C LEU A 202 -10.64 31.75 -0.14
N ILE A 203 -10.28 31.75 1.15
CA ILE A 203 -10.61 32.82 2.09
C ILE A 203 -9.82 34.08 1.75
N LEU A 204 -8.49 33.96 1.57
CA LEU A 204 -7.59 35.09 1.25
C LEU A 204 -7.93 35.73 -0.09
N ARG A 205 -8.29 34.95 -1.11
CA ARG A 205 -8.69 35.46 -2.43
C ARG A 205 -9.89 36.44 -2.35
N ARG A 206 -10.66 36.41 -1.30
CA ARG A 206 -11.83 37.29 -1.13
C ARG A 206 -11.47 38.64 -0.52
N ASP A 207 -10.28 38.77 0.05
CA ASP A 207 -9.78 40.06 0.50
C ASP A 207 -9.40 40.88 -0.74
N PRO A 208 -10.02 42.04 -0.98
CA PRO A 208 -9.74 42.90 -2.14
C PRO A 208 -8.29 43.40 -2.15
N LYS A 209 -7.60 43.36 -1.02
CA LYS A 209 -6.18 43.73 -0.90
C LYS A 209 -5.24 42.65 -1.40
N ILE A 210 -5.71 41.40 -1.55
CA ILE A 210 -4.90 40.25 -1.96
C ILE A 210 -5.16 39.91 -3.42
N SER A 211 -4.18 40.19 -4.28
CA SER A 211 -4.24 39.79 -5.68
C SER A 211 -4.21 38.28 -5.84
N GLY A 212 -5.12 37.72 -6.67
CA GLY A 212 -5.09 36.31 -7.01
C GLY A 212 -3.79 35.85 -7.68
N LYS A 213 -3.12 36.75 -8.43
CA LYS A 213 -1.79 36.50 -9.01
C LYS A 213 -0.72 36.39 -7.93
N PHE A 214 -0.73 37.30 -6.95
CA PHE A 214 0.17 37.25 -5.80
C PHE A 214 0.02 35.92 -5.04
N LEU A 215 -1.21 35.53 -4.74
CA LEU A 215 -1.49 34.28 -4.03
C LEU A 215 -0.98 33.06 -4.81
N PHE A 216 -1.21 33.02 -6.12
CA PHE A 216 -0.70 31.95 -6.99
C PHE A 216 0.82 31.89 -6.97
N ILE A 217 1.51 33.03 -7.13
CA ILE A 217 2.97 33.10 -7.08
C ILE A 217 3.48 32.64 -5.70
N ALA A 218 2.90 33.13 -4.60
CA ALA A 218 3.29 32.75 -3.25
C ALA A 218 3.18 31.24 -3.01
N VAL A 219 2.05 30.62 -3.39
CA VAL A 219 1.85 29.17 -3.27
C VAL A 219 2.85 28.42 -4.16
N SER A 220 3.07 28.86 -5.39
CA SER A 220 4.03 28.23 -6.30
C SER A 220 5.45 28.28 -5.75
N VAL A 221 5.90 29.44 -5.26
CA VAL A 221 7.23 29.61 -4.64
C VAL A 221 7.38 28.70 -3.41
N CYS A 222 6.38 28.68 -2.53
CA CYS A 222 6.41 27.80 -1.36
C CYS A 222 6.48 26.32 -1.75
N THR A 223 5.75 25.91 -2.80
CA THR A 223 5.75 24.53 -3.30
C THR A 223 7.11 24.17 -3.89
N VAL A 224 7.66 25.02 -4.75
CA VAL A 224 8.99 24.82 -5.36
C VAL A 224 10.07 24.77 -4.29
N PHE A 225 10.04 25.71 -3.34
CA PHE A 225 10.99 25.75 -2.24
C PHE A 225 10.95 24.46 -1.40
N THR A 226 9.76 24.02 -0.99
CA THR A 226 9.61 22.78 -0.22
C THR A 226 10.07 21.55 -1.03
N ALA A 227 9.73 21.48 -2.30
CA ALA A 227 10.19 20.41 -3.18
C ALA A 227 11.70 20.41 -3.37
N SER A 228 12.31 21.59 -3.55
CA SER A 228 13.77 21.73 -3.69
C SER A 228 14.51 21.22 -2.44
N VAL A 229 14.05 21.60 -1.25
CA VAL A 229 14.65 21.12 0.00
C VAL A 229 14.56 19.60 0.14
N LEU A 230 13.42 18.99 -0.23
CA LEU A 230 13.26 17.54 -0.21
C LEU A 230 14.16 16.86 -1.24
N ILE A 231 14.28 17.41 -2.44
CA ILE A 231 15.16 16.90 -3.50
C ILE A 231 16.62 17.02 -3.08
N ASP A 232 17.04 18.17 -2.54
CA ASP A 232 18.39 18.39 -2.06
C ASP A 232 18.78 17.37 -0.98
N ASN A 233 17.89 17.15 -0.01
CA ASN A 233 18.10 16.12 1.01
C ASN A 233 18.25 14.73 0.41
N TYR A 234 17.40 14.39 -0.58
CA TYR A 234 17.47 13.10 -1.27
C TYR A 234 18.78 12.94 -2.06
N VAL A 235 19.13 13.94 -2.86
CA VAL A 235 20.36 13.94 -3.67
C VAL A 235 21.60 13.91 -2.77
N TYR A 236 21.62 14.71 -1.69
CA TYR A 236 22.72 14.74 -0.75
C TYR A 236 22.89 13.38 -0.06
N ASN A 237 21.82 12.77 0.40
CA ASN A 237 21.85 11.44 0.99
C ASN A 237 22.37 10.39 -0.01
N ALA A 238 21.91 10.43 -1.26
CA ALA A 238 22.38 9.55 -2.30
C ALA A 238 23.89 9.74 -2.59
N ALA A 239 24.38 10.99 -2.58
CA ALA A 239 25.79 11.30 -2.83
C ALA A 239 26.71 10.96 -1.63
N VAL A 240 26.22 11.15 -0.40
CA VAL A 240 27.04 10.95 0.82
C VAL A 240 27.10 9.50 1.24
N PHE A 241 26.00 8.76 1.11
CA PHE A 241 25.94 7.35 1.49
C PHE A 241 26.32 6.40 0.36
N GLY A 242 26.79 6.95 -0.75
CA GLY A 242 27.31 6.19 -1.88
C GLY A 242 26.21 5.41 -2.60
N ASP A 243 26.47 5.21 -3.82
CA ASP A 243 25.87 4.25 -4.73
C ASP A 243 24.47 3.76 -4.34
N ILE A 244 23.50 4.37 -4.97
CA ILE A 244 22.28 3.62 -5.22
C ILE A 244 22.74 2.42 -6.06
N HIS A 245 23.25 1.40 -5.38
CA HIS A 245 23.56 0.15 -6.02
C HIS A 245 22.24 -0.45 -6.48
N LEU A 246 21.90 -0.21 -7.73
CA LEU A 246 20.86 -0.95 -8.45
C LEU A 246 21.25 -2.45 -8.56
N SER A 247 22.49 -2.77 -8.23
CA SER A 247 23.04 -4.11 -8.12
C SER A 247 23.52 -4.38 -6.71
N ALA A 248 22.65 -4.25 -5.73
CA ALA A 248 22.96 -4.80 -4.42
C ALA A 248 23.13 -6.31 -4.56
N PRO A 249 24.15 -6.89 -3.89
CA PRO A 249 24.30 -8.33 -3.88
C PRO A 249 22.99 -8.97 -3.45
N VAL A 250 22.50 -9.93 -4.24
CA VAL A 250 21.29 -10.69 -3.96
C VAL A 250 21.40 -11.44 -2.63
N ASP A 251 22.62 -11.49 -2.07
CA ASP A 251 23.00 -12.25 -0.89
C ASP A 251 22.76 -11.54 0.45
N ASP A 252 22.34 -10.25 0.42
CA ASP A 252 22.06 -9.53 1.66
C ASP A 252 20.59 -9.72 2.10
N PRO A 253 20.33 -10.51 3.15
CA PRO A 253 18.97 -10.76 3.65
C PRO A 253 18.28 -9.50 4.19
N SER A 254 19.01 -8.41 4.40
CA SER A 254 18.45 -7.13 4.86
C SER A 254 17.43 -6.54 3.88
N TRP A 255 17.42 -6.97 2.64
CA TRP A 255 16.44 -6.56 1.62
C TRP A 255 15.03 -7.08 1.89
N VAL A 256 14.90 -8.21 2.60
CA VAL A 256 13.59 -8.76 2.99
C VAL A 256 13.35 -8.47 4.46
N TYR A 257 13.09 -7.20 4.74
CA TYR A 257 12.86 -6.74 6.12
C TYR A 257 11.80 -7.58 6.81
N ASP A 258 12.15 -8.24 7.92
CA ASP A 258 11.28 -9.10 8.73
C ASP A 258 10.53 -10.20 7.95
N GLY A 259 11.04 -10.65 6.81
CA GLY A 259 10.40 -11.68 5.99
C GLY A 259 9.09 -11.26 5.35
N GLN A 260 8.91 -9.97 5.07
CA GLN A 260 7.75 -9.48 4.29
C GLN A 260 7.67 -10.22 2.96
N TYR A 261 6.44 -10.53 2.55
CA TYR A 261 6.12 -11.29 1.35
C TYR A 261 6.61 -12.75 1.33
N SER A 262 7.23 -13.26 2.39
CA SER A 262 7.51 -14.68 2.57
C SER A 262 6.38 -15.39 3.31
N LEU A 263 6.38 -16.72 3.31
CA LEU A 263 5.50 -17.50 4.18
C LEU A 263 5.90 -17.31 5.65
N LYS A 264 4.91 -17.35 6.56
CA LYS A 264 5.12 -17.06 7.99
C LYS A 264 6.16 -17.93 8.67
N SER A 265 6.35 -19.16 8.19
CA SER A 265 7.31 -20.13 8.71
C SER A 265 8.70 -20.04 8.07
N THR A 266 8.93 -19.08 7.15
CA THR A 266 10.22 -18.94 6.47
C THR A 266 11.23 -18.23 7.36
N ASP A 267 12.36 -18.86 7.59
CA ASP A 267 13.55 -18.26 8.17
C ASP A 267 14.37 -17.60 7.06
N ILE A 268 14.41 -16.27 7.08
CA ILE A 268 15.05 -15.47 6.02
C ILE A 268 16.56 -15.60 6.05
N ASP A 269 17.17 -15.66 7.22
CA ASP A 269 18.63 -15.80 7.35
C ASP A 269 19.08 -17.16 6.81
N ARG A 270 18.30 -18.19 7.07
CA ARG A 270 18.55 -19.54 6.54
C ARG A 270 18.35 -19.59 5.01
N LEU A 271 17.33 -18.89 4.50
CA LEU A 271 17.09 -18.80 3.07
C LEU A 271 18.24 -18.08 2.35
N ALA A 272 18.74 -16.98 2.91
CA ALA A 272 19.87 -16.24 2.37
C ALA A 272 21.16 -17.08 2.37
N LYS A 273 21.43 -17.80 3.47
CA LYS A 273 22.61 -18.70 3.55
C LYS A 273 22.53 -19.87 2.59
N ARG A 274 21.34 -20.31 2.19
CA ARG A 274 21.15 -21.38 1.22
C ARG A 274 21.66 -20.99 -0.17
N GLY A 275 21.54 -19.72 -0.56
CA GLY A 275 21.89 -19.24 -1.90
C GLY A 275 21.10 -19.97 -3.01
N GLU A 276 21.68 -20.09 -4.19
CA GLU A 276 21.09 -20.77 -5.35
C GLU A 276 21.39 -22.27 -5.39
N VAL A 277 21.39 -22.94 -4.24
CA VAL A 277 21.74 -24.36 -4.17
C VAL A 277 20.51 -25.24 -4.36
N VAL A 278 20.60 -26.18 -5.30
CA VAL A 278 19.63 -27.27 -5.49
C VAL A 278 19.95 -28.38 -4.51
N VAL A 279 18.97 -28.84 -3.73
CA VAL A 279 19.15 -29.88 -2.73
C VAL A 279 18.32 -31.10 -3.11
N PRO A 280 18.94 -32.23 -3.45
CA PRO A 280 18.26 -33.48 -3.69
C PRO A 280 17.92 -34.21 -2.37
N SER A 281 16.93 -35.10 -2.41
CA SER A 281 16.47 -35.89 -1.26
C SER A 281 17.53 -36.91 -0.76
N ASN A 282 18.37 -37.38 -1.64
CA ASN A 282 19.40 -38.37 -1.33
C ASN A 282 20.74 -38.09 -2.04
N SER A 283 21.83 -38.68 -1.57
CA SER A 283 23.17 -38.49 -2.10
C SER A 283 23.40 -39.11 -3.49
N THR A 284 22.49 -39.94 -3.97
CA THR A 284 22.59 -40.55 -5.31
C THR A 284 21.96 -39.69 -6.39
N CYS A 285 21.27 -38.63 -6.01
CA CYS A 285 20.72 -37.65 -6.94
C CYS A 285 21.75 -36.56 -7.24
N GLN A 286 22.02 -36.36 -8.51
CA GLN A 286 22.83 -35.25 -9.00
C GLN A 286 21.93 -34.23 -9.72
N SER A 287 22.24 -32.96 -9.59
CA SER A 287 21.52 -31.88 -10.26
C SER A 287 22.46 -30.97 -11.03
N SER A 288 21.97 -30.39 -12.12
CA SER A 288 22.72 -29.37 -12.88
C SER A 288 22.61 -28.00 -12.17
N GLU A 289 23.38 -27.07 -12.67
CA GLU A 289 23.19 -25.66 -12.36
C GLU A 289 21.80 -25.18 -12.80
N ILE A 290 21.33 -24.15 -12.14
CA ILE A 290 20.02 -23.54 -12.39
C ILE A 290 20.09 -22.66 -13.63
N THR A 291 19.16 -22.84 -14.53
CA THR A 291 18.94 -21.92 -15.65
C THR A 291 17.60 -21.21 -15.47
N ARG A 292 17.57 -19.88 -15.67
CA ARG A 292 16.35 -19.07 -15.62
C ARG A 292 16.02 -18.54 -17.01
N SER A 293 14.81 -18.79 -17.49
CA SER A 293 14.33 -18.30 -18.77
C SER A 293 12.86 -17.90 -18.71
N GLY A 294 12.56 -16.63 -18.97
CA GLY A 294 11.18 -16.13 -19.05
C GLY A 294 10.34 -16.39 -17.79
N GLY A 295 10.92 -16.30 -16.60
CA GLY A 295 10.24 -16.59 -15.33
C GLY A 295 10.09 -18.08 -15.03
N THR A 296 10.66 -18.95 -15.83
CA THR A 296 10.75 -20.40 -15.61
C THR A 296 12.12 -20.75 -15.07
N LEU A 297 12.17 -21.52 -13.99
CA LEU A 297 13.39 -22.13 -13.48
C LEU A 297 13.53 -23.53 -14.09
N ILE A 298 14.73 -23.85 -14.56
CA ILE A 298 15.06 -25.12 -15.22
C ILE A 298 16.25 -25.75 -14.52
N VAL A 299 16.08 -27.02 -14.13
CA VAL A 299 17.12 -27.85 -13.46
C VAL A 299 17.05 -29.27 -14.04
N SER A 300 18.19 -29.81 -14.48
CA SER A 300 18.29 -31.23 -14.87
C SER A 300 18.71 -32.04 -13.64
N PHE A 301 18.20 -33.24 -13.51
CA PHE A 301 18.58 -34.17 -12.44
C PHE A 301 18.81 -35.58 -12.97
N SER A 302 19.61 -36.36 -12.22
CA SER A 302 19.79 -37.81 -12.45
C SER A 302 19.87 -38.52 -11.10
N VAL A 303 19.25 -39.70 -10.99
CA VAL A 303 19.20 -40.54 -9.77
C VAL A 303 19.61 -41.97 -10.14
N ASN A 304 20.56 -42.53 -9.43
CA ASN A 304 21.03 -43.91 -9.72
C ASN A 304 20.04 -44.99 -9.32
N ALA A 305 19.34 -44.80 -8.15
CA ALA A 305 18.35 -45.73 -7.64
C ALA A 305 17.08 -44.92 -7.29
N PRO A 306 16.18 -44.69 -8.25
CA PRO A 306 15.06 -43.80 -8.05
C PRO A 306 13.97 -44.45 -7.19
N SER A 307 13.39 -43.63 -6.30
CA SER A 307 12.22 -43.94 -5.50
C SER A 307 11.09 -42.94 -5.83
N SER A 308 9.86 -43.37 -5.61
CA SER A 308 8.69 -42.47 -5.76
C SER A 308 8.69 -41.31 -4.74
N GLU A 309 9.41 -41.48 -3.64
CA GLU A 309 9.56 -40.48 -2.57
C GLU A 309 10.70 -39.50 -2.83
N ASP A 310 11.50 -39.71 -3.88
CA ASP A 310 12.62 -38.81 -4.20
C ASP A 310 12.12 -37.47 -4.71
N TYR A 311 12.81 -36.42 -4.27
CA TYR A 311 12.51 -35.04 -4.64
C TYR A 311 13.78 -34.23 -4.88
N VAL A 312 13.57 -33.11 -5.54
CA VAL A 312 14.58 -32.06 -5.72
C VAL A 312 13.99 -30.75 -5.19
N GLU A 313 14.71 -30.11 -4.28
CA GLU A 313 14.34 -28.78 -3.80
C GLU A 313 15.07 -27.71 -4.59
N VAL A 314 14.32 -26.82 -5.18
CA VAL A 314 14.84 -25.70 -5.97
C VAL A 314 14.80 -24.40 -5.17
N PRO A 315 15.81 -23.50 -5.31
CA PRO A 315 15.96 -22.31 -4.48
C PRO A 315 15.01 -21.17 -4.92
N ILE A 316 13.73 -21.47 -4.90
CA ILE A 316 12.66 -20.48 -5.07
C ILE A 316 11.69 -20.67 -3.92
N SER A 317 11.28 -19.58 -3.25
CA SER A 317 10.22 -19.65 -2.25
C SER A 317 8.93 -20.16 -2.86
N TRP A 318 8.31 -21.11 -2.19
CA TRP A 318 7.03 -21.66 -2.63
C TRP A 318 5.91 -20.65 -2.41
N TYR A 319 5.06 -20.53 -3.43
CA TYR A 319 3.80 -19.79 -3.35
C TYR A 319 2.70 -20.61 -4.03
N PRO A 320 1.41 -20.32 -3.75
CA PRO A 320 0.31 -20.94 -4.49
C PRO A 320 0.46 -20.77 -5.99
N HIS A 321 0.02 -21.78 -6.74
CA HIS A 321 -0.04 -21.80 -8.19
C HIS A 321 1.31 -21.91 -8.91
N TYR A 322 2.40 -22.33 -8.21
CA TYR A 322 3.55 -22.85 -8.91
C TYR A 322 3.21 -24.19 -9.55
N GLU A 323 3.51 -24.36 -10.81
CA GLU A 323 3.46 -25.62 -11.55
C GLU A 323 4.88 -26.14 -11.75
N ALA A 324 5.05 -27.43 -11.51
CA ALA A 324 6.29 -28.16 -11.83
C ALA A 324 6.01 -29.20 -12.90
N THR A 325 6.93 -29.31 -13.85
CA THR A 325 6.89 -30.38 -14.88
C THR A 325 8.25 -31.04 -14.99
N ILE A 326 8.27 -32.34 -15.31
CA ILE A 326 9.47 -33.07 -15.68
C ILE A 326 9.28 -33.54 -17.13
N ASP A 327 10.15 -33.10 -18.01
CA ASP A 327 10.09 -33.39 -19.46
C ASP A 327 8.71 -33.10 -20.07
N GLY A 328 8.07 -32.01 -19.60
CA GLY A 328 6.76 -31.55 -20.06
C GLY A 328 5.55 -32.22 -19.41
N LYS A 329 5.74 -33.24 -18.55
CA LYS A 329 4.65 -33.87 -17.78
C LYS A 329 4.55 -33.20 -16.41
N GLU A 330 3.34 -32.84 -16.00
CA GLU A 330 3.07 -32.25 -14.70
C GLU A 330 3.42 -33.22 -13.56
N VAL A 331 4.07 -32.72 -12.53
CA VAL A 331 4.46 -33.50 -11.34
C VAL A 331 4.10 -32.73 -10.08
N LYS A 332 3.95 -33.48 -8.98
CA LYS A 332 3.63 -32.91 -7.66
C LYS A 332 4.73 -31.96 -7.21
N ASN A 333 4.35 -30.78 -6.72
CA ASN A 333 5.21 -29.86 -5.99
C ASN A 333 4.54 -29.41 -4.69
N GLU A 334 5.34 -29.09 -3.70
CA GLU A 334 4.87 -28.62 -2.39
C GLU A 334 5.93 -27.76 -1.69
N PRO A 335 5.60 -27.07 -0.57
CA PRO A 335 6.60 -26.43 0.27
C PRO A 335 7.58 -27.46 0.85
N GLY A 336 8.86 -27.31 0.55
CA GLY A 336 9.96 -28.09 1.08
C GLY A 336 10.58 -27.47 2.33
N ASP A 337 11.85 -27.76 2.56
CA ASP A 337 12.58 -27.21 3.69
C ASP A 337 12.65 -25.68 3.59
N ASN A 338 12.32 -25.01 4.70
CA ASN A 338 12.26 -23.55 4.80
C ASN A 338 11.40 -22.90 3.69
N ASN A 339 10.32 -23.60 3.27
CA ASN A 339 9.36 -23.16 2.25
C ASN A 339 9.95 -22.90 0.86
N VAL A 340 11.02 -23.56 0.47
CA VAL A 340 11.41 -23.61 -0.94
C VAL A 340 10.54 -24.62 -1.70
N ILE A 341 10.57 -24.56 -3.03
CA ILE A 341 9.78 -25.49 -3.83
C ILE A 341 10.43 -26.87 -3.84
N ARG A 342 9.69 -27.87 -3.39
CA ARG A 342 10.03 -29.28 -3.51
C ARG A 342 9.28 -29.89 -4.68
N VAL A 343 9.98 -30.55 -5.58
CA VAL A 343 9.46 -31.22 -6.77
C VAL A 343 9.76 -32.71 -6.66
N TYR A 344 8.74 -33.55 -6.69
CA TYR A 344 8.88 -35.01 -6.66
C TYR A 344 9.33 -35.56 -7.99
N THR A 345 10.30 -36.49 -8.00
CA THR A 345 10.84 -37.12 -9.22
C THR A 345 9.99 -38.26 -9.74
N GLU A 346 9.04 -38.73 -8.95
CA GLU A 346 8.10 -39.81 -9.29
C GLU A 346 8.76 -41.10 -9.76
N GLY A 347 9.91 -41.44 -9.16
CA GLY A 347 10.66 -42.64 -9.50
C GLY A 347 11.39 -42.59 -10.85
N ARG A 348 11.67 -41.41 -11.40
CA ARG A 348 12.39 -41.23 -12.64
C ARG A 348 13.89 -41.25 -12.40
N HIS A 349 14.64 -41.93 -13.27
CA HIS A 349 16.11 -41.95 -13.24
C HIS A 349 16.75 -40.61 -13.59
N SER A 350 16.16 -39.86 -14.49
CA SER A 350 16.62 -38.53 -14.91
C SER A 350 15.51 -37.72 -15.56
N GLY A 351 15.73 -36.44 -15.71
CA GLY A 351 14.80 -35.54 -16.37
C GLY A 351 15.15 -34.07 -16.18
N THR A 352 14.42 -33.23 -16.89
CA THR A 352 14.53 -31.77 -16.76
C THR A 352 13.30 -31.23 -16.05
N ILE A 353 13.50 -30.76 -14.82
CA ILE A 353 12.50 -30.07 -14.02
C ILE A 353 12.33 -28.66 -14.57
N ARG A 354 11.08 -28.24 -14.77
CA ARG A 354 10.71 -26.86 -15.07
C ARG A 354 9.70 -26.40 -14.04
N VAL A 355 10.00 -25.29 -13.36
CA VAL A 355 9.12 -24.67 -12.36
C VAL A 355 8.75 -23.29 -12.84
N LYS A 356 7.47 -22.99 -12.89
CA LYS A 356 6.95 -21.66 -13.23
C LYS A 356 5.70 -21.34 -12.43
N TRP A 357 5.49 -20.07 -12.13
CA TRP A 357 4.23 -19.62 -11.58
C TRP A 357 3.20 -19.45 -12.72
N LYS A 358 2.00 -19.94 -12.51
CA LYS A 358 0.91 -19.84 -13.48
C LYS A 358 -0.37 -19.35 -12.82
N ALA A 359 -0.83 -18.19 -13.28
CA ALA A 359 -2.08 -17.63 -12.80
C ALA A 359 -3.24 -18.59 -13.06
N PRO A 360 -4.03 -18.96 -12.04
CA PRO A 360 -5.20 -19.81 -12.23
C PRO A 360 -6.25 -19.10 -13.10
N ILE A 361 -7.06 -19.87 -13.80
CA ILE A 361 -8.04 -19.34 -14.77
C ILE A 361 -9.03 -18.37 -14.12
N PHE A 362 -9.38 -18.60 -12.86
CA PHE A 362 -10.30 -17.71 -12.16
C PHE A 362 -9.74 -16.29 -11.97
N TYR A 363 -8.39 -16.09 -11.87
CA TYR A 363 -7.81 -14.75 -11.88
C TYR A 363 -8.09 -14.02 -13.19
N ARG A 364 -8.00 -14.72 -14.32
CA ARG A 364 -8.31 -14.16 -15.65
C ARG A 364 -9.77 -13.76 -15.78
N ILE A 365 -10.69 -14.57 -15.21
CA ILE A 365 -12.11 -14.22 -15.15
C ILE A 365 -12.32 -12.94 -14.32
N LEU A 366 -11.66 -12.81 -13.19
CA LEU A 366 -11.75 -11.61 -12.33
C LEU A 366 -11.17 -10.36 -13.00
N GLU A 367 -10.06 -10.49 -13.74
CA GLU A 367 -9.50 -9.43 -14.58
C GLU A 367 -10.52 -8.94 -15.60
N CYS A 368 -11.16 -9.87 -16.32
CA CYS A 368 -12.21 -9.55 -17.30
C CYS A 368 -13.41 -8.84 -16.65
N ILE A 369 -13.90 -9.34 -15.49
CA ILE A 369 -14.99 -8.72 -14.75
C ILE A 369 -14.61 -7.29 -14.33
N SER A 370 -13.43 -7.11 -13.75
CA SER A 370 -12.94 -5.80 -13.32
C SER A 370 -12.86 -4.80 -14.48
N LEU A 371 -12.34 -5.25 -15.62
CA LEU A 371 -12.25 -4.43 -16.84
C LEU A 371 -13.63 -4.07 -17.38
N LEU A 372 -14.54 -5.03 -17.47
CA LEU A 372 -15.91 -4.80 -17.92
C LEU A 372 -16.64 -3.78 -17.04
N VAL A 373 -16.47 -3.85 -15.72
CA VAL A 373 -17.07 -2.87 -14.80
C VAL A 373 -16.41 -1.50 -14.95
N ALA A 374 -15.07 -1.45 -15.05
CA ALA A 374 -14.31 -0.20 -15.18
C ALA A 374 -14.68 0.57 -16.45
N VAL A 375 -14.93 -0.12 -17.55
CA VAL A 375 -15.30 0.49 -18.83
C VAL A 375 -16.82 0.63 -18.96
N GLY A 376 -17.56 -0.42 -18.62
CA GLY A 376 -19.02 -0.51 -18.82
C GLY A 376 -19.80 0.48 -17.96
N TYR A 377 -19.39 0.70 -16.69
CA TYR A 377 -20.10 1.63 -15.81
C TYR A 377 -20.08 3.08 -16.30
N PRO A 378 -18.92 3.70 -16.66
CA PRO A 378 -18.89 5.04 -17.23
C PRO A 378 -19.64 5.14 -18.55
N LEU A 379 -19.52 4.15 -19.43
CA LEU A 379 -20.23 4.13 -20.71
C LEU A 379 -21.74 4.05 -20.51
N ASN A 380 -22.21 3.19 -19.61
CA ASN A 380 -23.64 3.11 -19.31
C ASN A 380 -24.17 4.43 -18.75
N ARG A 381 -23.40 5.10 -17.89
CA ARG A 381 -23.76 6.42 -17.35
C ARG A 381 -23.82 7.50 -18.41
N LYS A 382 -22.90 7.47 -19.42
CA LYS A 382 -22.85 8.44 -20.50
C LYS A 382 -23.96 8.26 -21.53
N TYR A 383 -24.29 6.99 -21.88
CA TYR A 383 -25.19 6.67 -22.99
C TYR A 383 -26.54 6.13 -22.56
N ASP A 384 -26.77 5.94 -21.25
CA ASP A 384 -28.00 5.37 -20.66
C ASP A 384 -28.50 4.10 -21.35
N PHE A 385 -27.58 3.17 -21.60
CA PHE A 385 -27.91 1.88 -22.25
C PHE A 385 -28.95 1.09 -21.47
N SER A 386 -28.88 1.12 -20.13
CA SER A 386 -29.81 0.40 -19.26
C SER A 386 -31.23 0.97 -19.37
N GLY A 387 -31.40 2.29 -19.35
CA GLY A 387 -32.69 2.95 -19.50
C GLY A 387 -33.36 2.62 -20.84
N ARG A 388 -32.59 2.65 -21.93
CA ARG A 388 -33.09 2.33 -23.28
C ARG A 388 -33.51 0.86 -23.44
N LEU A 389 -32.79 -0.09 -22.81
CA LEU A 389 -33.15 -1.51 -22.81
C LEU A 389 -34.45 -1.79 -22.05
N PHE A 390 -34.66 -1.12 -20.90
CA PHE A 390 -35.89 -1.25 -20.12
C PHE A 390 -37.11 -0.62 -20.82
N GLN A 391 -36.92 0.49 -21.53
CA GLN A 391 -38.00 1.07 -22.36
C GLN A 391 -38.39 0.17 -23.53
N LYS A 392 -37.44 -0.41 -24.27
CA LYS A 392 -37.74 -1.38 -25.34
C LYS A 392 -38.49 -2.63 -24.86
N ARG A 393 -38.21 -3.09 -23.62
CA ARG A 393 -38.95 -4.23 -23.04
C ARG A 393 -40.39 -3.89 -22.65
N ARG A 394 -40.67 -2.66 -22.23
CA ARG A 394 -42.04 -2.20 -21.94
C ARG A 394 -42.88 -2.11 -23.21
N HIS A 395 -42.35 -1.65 -24.33
CA HIS A 395 -43.06 -1.54 -25.60
C HIS A 395 -43.27 -2.91 -26.31
N ARG A 396 -42.60 -4.00 -25.87
CA ARG A 396 -42.83 -5.35 -26.39
C ARG A 396 -43.88 -6.17 -25.59
N LYS A 397 -44.40 -5.61 -24.49
CA LYS A 397 -45.39 -6.27 -23.63
C LYS A 397 -46.76 -5.59 -23.68
N VAL A 398 -46.93 -4.63 -24.56
CA VAL A 398 -48.22 -4.06 -25.01
C VAL A 398 -48.42 -4.46 -26.49
#